data_4bfc205974f915696aefea56d183b9ec
#
_entry.id   4bfc205974f915696aefea56d183b9ec
#
_cell.length_a   1.000
_cell.length_b   1.000
_cell.length_c   1.000
_cell.angle_alpha   90.00
_cell.angle_beta   90.00
_cell.angle_gamma   90.00
#
_symmetry.space_group_name_H-M   'P 1'
#
loop_
_entity.id
_entity.type
_entity.pdbx_description
1 polymer ?
#
loop_
_entity_poly.entity_id
_entity_poly.type
_entity_poly.pdbx_seq_one_letter_code
_entity_poly.pdbx_strand_id
1 'polypeptide(L)'
;GKVLWRKSWILVSVPLIAAFAAYMFTMDMPDTYVSKAQLATGFTINDQVQLTEEKFNSREADIKFSNLMSSMNSGLSVNLASYRLLLHDLNPENVPFRRPDPETFRPTQEEINKVRDVVKRKLQNFSPLATIDPEFELVNKFLNAYQYNYNDIKDNLSIERIPNTDFIDITMSADKPGLAALAANAFAEEFIRYSESLKIERSSE
;
A
#
# COMPACT_ATOMS: atom_id res chain seq x y z
N GLY A 1 30.71 26.80 44.99
CA GLY A 1 30.79 27.34 43.62
C GLY A 1 32.05 26.96 42.84
N LYS A 2 33.20 26.67 43.47
CA LYS A 2 34.49 26.43 42.76
C LYS A 2 34.63 25.08 42.06
N VAL A 3 33.87 24.04 42.45
CA VAL A 3 33.93 22.69 41.86
C VAL A 3 33.19 22.65 40.51
N LEU A 4 32.13 23.41 40.38
CA LEU A 4 31.36 23.52 39.13
C LEU A 4 32.16 24.26 38.04
N TRP A 5 32.93 25.24 38.37
CA TRP A 5 33.78 25.99 37.43
C TRP A 5 34.96 25.16 36.93
N ARG A 6 35.50 24.24 37.73
CA ARG A 6 36.65 23.41 37.39
C ARG A 6 36.23 22.19 36.50
N LYS A 7 34.93 21.85 36.45
CA LYS A 7 34.35 20.81 35.62
C LYS A 7 33.36 21.34 34.57
N SER A 8 33.31 22.65 34.35
CA SER A 8 32.41 23.29 33.39
C SER A 8 32.62 22.76 31.97
N TRP A 9 33.82 22.32 31.62
CA TRP A 9 34.14 21.74 30.34
C TRP A 9 33.40 20.41 30.09
N ILE A 10 33.25 19.57 31.10
CA ILE A 10 32.50 18.33 31.05
C ILE A 10 30.99 18.63 30.90
N LEU A 11 30.50 19.67 31.55
CA LEU A 11 29.09 20.09 31.55
C LEU A 11 28.65 20.61 30.16
N VAL A 12 29.58 21.08 29.34
CA VAL A 12 29.35 21.57 27.99
C VAL A 12 29.65 20.47 26.97
N SER A 13 30.74 19.68 27.15
CA SER A 13 31.15 18.68 26.17
C SER A 13 30.21 17.50 26.12
N VAL A 14 29.63 17.04 27.25
CA VAL A 14 28.71 15.87 27.25
C VAL A 14 27.41 16.14 26.48
N PRO A 15 26.69 17.26 26.70
CA PRO A 15 25.53 17.59 25.89
C PRO A 15 25.85 17.82 24.41
N LEU A 16 27.01 18.38 24.10
CA LEU A 16 27.44 18.66 22.75
C LEU A 16 27.73 17.36 21.98
N ILE A 17 28.37 16.38 22.61
CA ILE A 17 28.62 15.05 22.06
C ILE A 17 27.28 14.31 21.91
N ALA A 18 26.39 14.41 22.89
CA ALA A 18 25.06 13.77 22.81
C ALA A 18 24.21 14.38 21.68
N ALA A 19 24.23 15.71 21.53
CA ALA A 19 23.55 16.39 20.43
C ALA A 19 24.13 16.01 19.05
N PHE A 20 25.47 15.92 18.95
CA PHE A 20 26.14 15.49 17.73
C PHE A 20 25.80 14.03 17.39
N ALA A 21 25.82 13.13 18.36
CA ALA A 21 25.42 11.74 18.18
C ALA A 21 23.94 11.63 17.75
N ALA A 22 23.03 12.35 18.44
CA ALA A 22 21.62 12.40 18.05
C ALA A 22 21.42 12.93 16.63
N TYR A 23 22.14 13.98 16.24
CA TYR A 23 22.13 14.53 14.89
C TYR A 23 22.58 13.50 13.85
N MET A 24 23.69 12.80 14.09
CA MET A 24 24.20 11.75 13.20
C MET A 24 23.20 10.60 13.04
N PHE A 25 22.55 10.19 14.15
CA PHE A 25 21.53 9.13 14.08
C PHE A 25 20.24 9.57 13.36
N THR A 26 19.90 10.86 13.41
CA THR A 26 18.66 11.38 12.80
C THR A 26 18.86 11.70 11.31
N MET A 27 20.10 12.03 10.92
CA MET A 27 20.42 12.45 9.55
C MET A 27 20.24 11.33 8.50
N ASP A 28 20.38 10.06 8.92
CA ASP A 28 20.24 8.87 8.05
C ASP A 28 18.84 8.24 8.12
N MET A 29 17.88 8.84 8.82
CA MET A 29 16.51 8.35 8.84
C MET A 29 15.84 8.65 7.49
N PRO A 30 15.37 7.62 6.75
CA PRO A 30 14.67 7.86 5.51
C PRO A 30 13.35 8.58 5.78
N ASP A 31 13.06 9.60 4.99
CA ASP A 31 11.77 10.27 5.02
C ASP A 31 10.64 9.28 4.72
N THR A 32 9.60 9.28 5.54
CA THR A 32 8.42 8.46 5.33
C THR A 32 7.21 9.36 5.11
N TYR A 33 6.61 9.24 3.94
CA TYR A 33 5.40 9.98 3.57
C TYR A 33 4.20 9.06 3.68
N VAL A 34 3.12 9.57 4.23
CA VAL A 34 1.87 8.84 4.43
C VAL A 34 0.76 9.48 3.61
N SER A 35 0.04 8.66 2.84
CA SER A 35 -1.14 9.08 2.11
C SER A 35 -2.34 8.23 2.50
N LYS A 36 -3.53 8.83 2.47
CA LYS A 36 -4.79 8.17 2.78
C LYS A 36 -5.74 8.26 1.60
N ALA A 37 -6.36 7.12 1.26
CA ALA A 37 -7.56 7.04 0.45
C ALA A 37 -8.71 6.59 1.34
N GLN A 38 -9.91 7.14 1.12
CA GLN A 38 -11.08 6.81 1.91
C GLN A 38 -12.13 6.13 1.04
N LEU A 39 -12.59 4.97 1.47
CA LEU A 39 -13.62 4.19 0.79
C LEU A 39 -14.95 4.28 1.55
N ALA A 40 -16.00 4.78 0.90
CA ALA A 40 -17.35 4.72 1.41
C ALA A 40 -18.00 3.37 1.08
N THR A 41 -18.51 2.67 2.08
CA THR A 41 -19.07 1.31 1.91
C THR A 41 -20.59 1.30 1.70
N GLY A 42 -21.28 2.35 2.15
CA GLY A 42 -22.75 2.44 2.10
C GLY A 42 -23.49 1.45 3.03
N PHE A 43 -22.79 0.77 3.95
CA PHE A 43 -23.41 -0.27 4.79
C PHE A 43 -24.36 0.26 5.86
N THR A 44 -24.26 1.54 6.23
CA THR A 44 -25.14 2.18 7.22
C THR A 44 -26.27 2.99 6.58
N ILE A 45 -26.19 3.22 5.25
CA ILE A 45 -27.24 3.89 4.49
C ILE A 45 -28.20 2.80 4.01
N ASN A 46 -29.30 2.60 4.73
CA ASN A 46 -30.45 1.89 4.18
C ASN A 46 -31.13 2.79 3.15
N ASP A 47 -30.80 2.60 1.87
CA ASP A 47 -31.38 3.32 0.72
C ASP A 47 -32.88 3.01 0.48
N GLN A 48 -33.52 2.31 1.40
CA GLN A 48 -34.96 2.12 1.36
C GLN A 48 -35.56 2.76 2.60
N VAL A 49 -36.21 3.90 2.37
CA VAL A 49 -37.28 4.40 3.24
C VAL A 49 -38.42 3.36 3.20
N GLN A 50 -38.19 2.21 3.81
CA GLN A 50 -39.26 1.29 4.15
C GLN A 50 -39.86 1.77 5.47
N LEU A 51 -41.10 2.16 5.40
CA LEU A 51 -41.97 2.54 6.53
C LEU A 51 -42.25 1.38 7.52
N THR A 52 -41.35 0.43 7.60
CA THR A 52 -41.37 -0.68 8.55
C THR A 52 -40.18 -0.54 9.48
N GLU A 53 -40.43 -0.56 10.78
CA GLU A 53 -39.46 -0.51 11.88
C GLU A 53 -38.51 -1.73 11.87
N GLU A 54 -37.72 -1.94 10.82
CA GLU A 54 -36.55 -2.82 10.88
C GLU A 54 -35.46 -2.05 11.60
N LYS A 55 -35.27 -2.39 12.88
CA LYS A 55 -34.17 -1.92 13.70
C LYS A 55 -32.86 -2.13 12.91
N PHE A 56 -32.14 -1.04 12.64
CA PHE A 56 -30.78 -1.09 12.12
C PHE A 56 -29.98 -2.16 12.89
N ASN A 57 -29.61 -3.24 12.21
CA ASN A 57 -28.91 -4.35 12.82
C ASN A 57 -27.41 -4.04 12.77
N SER A 58 -26.93 -3.33 13.80
CA SER A 58 -25.51 -2.98 13.94
C SER A 58 -24.57 -4.21 13.81
N ARG A 59 -25.04 -5.37 14.26
CA ARG A 59 -24.28 -6.61 14.16
C ARG A 59 -24.10 -7.08 12.70
N GLU A 60 -25.11 -6.90 11.87
CA GLU A 60 -25.03 -7.24 10.45
C GLU A 60 -24.06 -6.29 9.72
N ALA A 61 -24.12 -5.00 10.00
CA ALA A 61 -23.18 -4.03 9.48
C ALA A 61 -21.73 -4.37 9.92
N ASP A 62 -21.51 -4.73 11.17
CA ASP A 62 -20.18 -5.12 11.67
C ASP A 62 -19.65 -6.37 10.98
N ILE A 63 -20.49 -7.36 10.67
CA ILE A 63 -20.10 -8.55 9.91
C ILE A 63 -19.73 -8.16 8.48
N LYS A 64 -20.52 -7.30 7.82
CA LYS A 64 -20.21 -6.81 6.46
C LYS A 64 -18.87 -6.07 6.41
N PHE A 65 -18.61 -5.20 7.39
CA PHE A 65 -17.33 -4.51 7.52
C PHE A 65 -16.17 -5.47 7.74
N SER A 66 -16.32 -6.45 8.64
CA SER A 66 -15.28 -7.44 8.94
C SER A 66 -14.94 -8.26 7.69
N ASN A 67 -15.94 -8.70 6.93
CA ASN A 67 -15.75 -9.44 5.69
C ASN A 67 -15.07 -8.57 4.63
N LEU A 68 -15.47 -7.31 4.50
CA LEU A 68 -14.86 -6.38 3.55
C LEU A 68 -13.38 -6.14 3.89
N MET A 69 -13.07 -5.82 5.15
CA MET A 69 -11.70 -5.61 5.61
C MET A 69 -10.83 -6.86 5.44
N SER A 70 -11.39 -8.06 5.68
CA SER A 70 -10.71 -9.33 5.42
C SER A 70 -10.39 -9.50 3.93
N SER A 71 -11.33 -9.17 3.05
CA SER A 71 -11.13 -9.20 1.61
C SER A 71 -10.08 -8.17 1.13
N MET A 72 -10.12 -6.95 1.67
CA MET A 72 -9.10 -5.92 1.40
C MET A 72 -7.70 -6.36 1.85
N ASN A 73 -7.60 -7.03 2.99
CA ASN A 73 -6.34 -7.56 3.51
C ASN A 73 -5.88 -8.86 2.83
N SER A 74 -6.63 -9.36 1.85
CA SER A 74 -6.28 -10.58 1.12
C SER A 74 -5.00 -10.40 0.29
N GLY A 75 -4.30 -11.52 0.05
CA GLY A 75 -3.11 -11.51 -0.80
C GLY A 75 -3.41 -11.03 -2.23
N LEU A 76 -4.62 -11.29 -2.74
CA LEU A 76 -5.00 -10.82 -4.06
C LEU A 76 -5.09 -9.29 -4.13
N SER A 77 -5.79 -8.64 -3.18
CA SER A 77 -5.93 -7.18 -3.17
C SER A 77 -4.58 -6.47 -3.10
N VAL A 78 -3.67 -6.97 -2.25
CA VAL A 78 -2.30 -6.45 -2.14
C VAL A 78 -1.52 -6.64 -3.44
N ASN A 79 -1.60 -7.82 -4.06
CA ASN A 79 -0.90 -8.10 -5.32
C ASN A 79 -1.42 -7.23 -6.48
N LEU A 80 -2.72 -6.95 -6.54
CA LEU A 80 -3.28 -6.06 -7.57
C LEU A 80 -2.68 -4.64 -7.45
N ALA A 81 -2.57 -4.12 -6.23
CA ALA A 81 -1.88 -2.84 -6.00
C ALA A 81 -0.39 -2.90 -6.42
N SER A 82 0.32 -3.97 -6.05
CA SER A 82 1.71 -4.21 -6.48
C SER A 82 1.87 -4.15 -8.00
N TYR A 83 0.97 -4.82 -8.72
CA TYR A 83 0.99 -4.84 -10.18
C TYR A 83 0.73 -3.45 -10.78
N ARG A 84 -0.19 -2.69 -10.19
CA ARG A 84 -0.49 -1.33 -10.63
C ARG A 84 0.72 -0.41 -10.50
N LEU A 85 1.43 -0.49 -9.37
CA LEU A 85 2.65 0.29 -9.12
C LEU A 85 3.78 -0.12 -10.06
N LEU A 86 3.98 -1.41 -10.27
CA LEU A 86 5.00 -1.90 -11.20
C LEU A 86 4.70 -1.44 -12.64
N LEU A 87 3.43 -1.50 -13.08
CA LEU A 87 3.03 -1.01 -14.40
C LEU A 87 3.26 0.50 -14.56
N HIS A 88 3.03 1.29 -13.50
CA HIS A 88 3.32 2.71 -13.54
C HIS A 88 4.81 2.95 -13.83
N ASP A 89 5.70 2.27 -13.10
CA ASP A 89 7.14 2.50 -13.22
C ASP A 89 7.76 1.86 -14.48
N LEU A 90 7.13 0.84 -15.04
CA LEU A 90 7.52 0.23 -16.32
C LEU A 90 6.96 0.99 -17.54
N ASN A 91 6.05 1.94 -17.36
CA ASN A 91 5.52 2.73 -18.46
C ASN A 91 6.52 3.82 -18.87
N PRO A 92 7.00 3.84 -20.14
CA PRO A 92 7.97 4.82 -20.61
C PRO A 92 7.44 6.26 -20.60
N GLU A 93 6.12 6.47 -20.57
CA GLU A 93 5.49 7.78 -20.53
C GLU A 93 5.48 8.38 -19.11
N ASN A 94 5.68 7.56 -18.08
CA ASN A 94 5.66 7.99 -16.70
C ASN A 94 7.08 8.24 -16.17
N VAL A 95 7.17 9.12 -15.18
CA VAL A 95 8.39 9.23 -14.37
C VAL A 95 8.34 8.15 -13.30
N PRO A 96 9.24 7.15 -13.31
CA PRO A 96 9.20 6.07 -12.34
C PRO A 96 9.53 6.56 -10.94
N PHE A 97 8.77 6.11 -9.96
CA PHE A 97 9.04 6.40 -8.55
C PHE A 97 10.24 5.62 -8.03
N ARG A 98 10.36 4.36 -8.41
CA ARG A 98 11.46 3.49 -8.03
C ARG A 98 12.22 3.06 -9.27
N ARG A 99 13.54 2.99 -9.12
CA ARG A 99 14.44 2.46 -10.15
C ARG A 99 15.32 1.44 -9.48
N PRO A 100 15.36 0.21 -9.98
CA PRO A 100 16.29 -0.77 -9.46
C PRO A 100 17.73 -0.35 -9.72
N ASP A 101 18.63 -0.82 -8.88
CA ASP A 101 20.04 -0.58 -9.04
C ASP A 101 20.55 -1.21 -10.35
N PRO A 102 21.10 -0.41 -11.26
CA PRO A 102 21.60 -0.91 -12.56
C PRO A 102 22.79 -1.84 -12.44
N GLU A 103 23.45 -1.96 -11.28
CA GLU A 103 24.52 -2.92 -11.07
C GLU A 103 23.96 -4.33 -10.78
N THR A 104 22.82 -4.41 -10.10
CA THR A 104 22.21 -5.67 -9.68
C THR A 104 21.08 -6.14 -10.58
N PHE A 105 20.43 -5.22 -11.30
CA PHE A 105 19.28 -5.53 -12.14
C PHE A 105 19.29 -4.77 -13.47
N ARG A 106 19.55 -5.51 -14.55
CA ARG A 106 19.60 -4.98 -15.94
C ARG A 106 18.67 -5.79 -16.84
N PRO A 107 17.37 -5.52 -16.81
CA PRO A 107 16.42 -6.21 -17.68
C PRO A 107 16.59 -5.76 -19.13
N THR A 108 16.34 -6.68 -20.06
CA THR A 108 16.24 -6.37 -21.47
C THR A 108 14.89 -5.71 -21.77
N GLN A 109 14.77 -5.02 -22.90
CA GLN A 109 13.51 -4.41 -23.32
C GLN A 109 12.42 -5.48 -23.58
N GLU A 110 12.81 -6.67 -24.00
CA GLU A 110 11.91 -7.80 -24.20
C GLU A 110 11.36 -8.30 -22.87
N GLU A 111 12.20 -8.44 -21.83
CA GLU A 111 11.75 -8.81 -20.49
C GLU A 111 10.78 -7.75 -19.90
N ILE A 112 11.07 -6.46 -20.07
CA ILE A 112 10.20 -5.38 -19.63
C ILE A 112 8.83 -5.47 -20.30
N ASN A 113 8.80 -5.66 -21.63
CA ASN A 113 7.55 -5.78 -22.37
C ASN A 113 6.77 -7.04 -21.95
N LYS A 114 7.44 -8.18 -21.79
CA LYS A 114 6.83 -9.43 -21.33
C LYS A 114 6.22 -9.27 -19.92
N VAL A 115 6.95 -8.69 -18.98
CA VAL A 115 6.44 -8.43 -17.62
C VAL A 115 5.23 -7.51 -17.66
N ARG A 116 5.29 -6.42 -18.44
CA ARG A 116 4.18 -5.49 -18.61
C ARG A 116 2.91 -6.19 -19.10
N ASP A 117 3.03 -7.05 -20.11
CA ASP A 117 1.90 -7.77 -20.68
C ASP A 117 1.31 -8.80 -19.69
N VAL A 118 2.17 -9.54 -18.98
CA VAL A 118 1.74 -10.49 -17.95
C VAL A 118 1.01 -9.77 -16.82
N VAL A 119 1.59 -8.69 -16.30
CA VAL A 119 1.01 -7.94 -15.17
C VAL A 119 -0.31 -7.27 -15.58
N LYS A 120 -0.42 -6.72 -16.80
CA LYS A 120 -1.69 -6.22 -17.35
C LYS A 120 -2.76 -7.29 -17.39
N ARG A 121 -2.43 -8.49 -17.89
CA ARG A 121 -3.35 -9.63 -17.95
C ARG A 121 -3.80 -10.06 -16.55
N LYS A 122 -2.88 -10.12 -15.59
CA LYS A 122 -3.20 -10.45 -14.19
C LYS A 122 -4.12 -9.42 -13.53
N LEU A 123 -3.93 -8.13 -13.79
CA LEU A 123 -4.82 -7.05 -13.36
C LEU A 123 -6.21 -7.14 -14.00
N GLN A 124 -6.29 -7.44 -15.31
CA GLN A 124 -7.55 -7.55 -16.01
C GLN A 124 -8.39 -8.73 -15.54
N ASN A 125 -7.73 -9.84 -15.23
CA ASN A 125 -8.38 -11.10 -14.81
C ASN A 125 -8.50 -11.21 -13.27
N PHE A 126 -8.11 -10.21 -12.51
CA PHE A 126 -8.08 -10.25 -11.05
C PHE A 126 -7.43 -11.53 -10.50
N SER A 127 -6.30 -11.91 -11.05
CA SER A 127 -5.65 -13.17 -10.72
C SER A 127 -4.27 -12.95 -10.09
N PRO A 128 -3.94 -13.67 -9.00
CA PRO A 128 -2.59 -13.60 -8.42
C PRO A 128 -1.56 -14.24 -9.36
N LEU A 129 -0.32 -13.88 -9.18
CA LEU A 129 0.81 -14.59 -9.78
C LEU A 129 1.05 -15.87 -8.96
N ALA A 130 0.89 -17.02 -9.60
CA ALA A 130 1.09 -18.31 -8.97
C ALA A 130 2.47 -18.89 -9.33
N THR A 131 3.05 -19.66 -8.41
CA THR A 131 4.36 -20.31 -8.64
C THR A 131 4.36 -21.28 -9.82
N ILE A 132 3.18 -21.75 -10.23
CA ILE A 132 3.01 -22.59 -11.41
C ILE A 132 2.99 -21.79 -12.74
N ASP A 133 2.84 -20.47 -12.68
CA ASP A 133 2.84 -19.63 -13.88
C ASP A 133 4.24 -19.65 -14.53
N PRO A 134 4.36 -19.85 -15.84
CA PRO A 134 5.66 -19.87 -16.52
C PRO A 134 6.48 -18.58 -16.36
N GLU A 135 5.78 -17.45 -16.14
CA GLU A 135 6.37 -16.14 -15.99
C GLU A 135 6.63 -15.74 -14.52
N PHE A 136 6.34 -16.64 -13.56
CA PHE A 136 6.44 -16.35 -12.13
C PHE A 136 7.80 -15.78 -11.74
N GLU A 137 8.87 -16.49 -12.07
CA GLU A 137 10.24 -16.10 -11.71
C GLU A 137 10.60 -14.73 -12.29
N LEU A 138 10.23 -14.47 -13.54
CA LEU A 138 10.54 -13.22 -14.20
C LEU A 138 9.78 -12.06 -13.53
N VAL A 139 8.47 -12.18 -13.34
CA VAL A 139 7.66 -11.11 -12.73
C VAL A 139 8.07 -10.89 -11.28
N ASN A 140 8.29 -11.96 -10.52
CA ASN A 140 8.74 -11.87 -9.13
C ASN A 140 10.09 -11.16 -8.99
N LYS A 141 11.03 -11.42 -9.92
CA LYS A 141 12.32 -10.71 -9.98
C LYS A 141 12.13 -9.20 -10.17
N PHE A 142 11.17 -8.77 -11.01
CA PHE A 142 10.85 -7.35 -11.18
C PHE A 142 10.19 -6.76 -9.94
N LEU A 143 9.21 -7.44 -9.35
CA LEU A 143 8.55 -6.99 -8.13
C LEU A 143 9.55 -6.77 -6.98
N ASN A 144 10.51 -7.68 -6.83
CA ASN A 144 11.56 -7.54 -5.82
C ASN A 144 12.54 -6.40 -6.16
N ALA A 145 12.99 -6.29 -7.42
CA ALA A 145 13.93 -5.24 -7.83
C ALA A 145 13.36 -3.83 -7.68
N TYR A 146 12.05 -3.66 -7.93
CA TYR A 146 11.33 -2.41 -7.75
C TYR A 146 10.78 -2.23 -6.33
N GLN A 147 10.97 -3.19 -5.42
CA GLN A 147 10.44 -3.18 -4.06
C GLN A 147 8.90 -3.02 -4.02
N TYR A 148 8.21 -3.71 -4.91
CA TYR A 148 6.75 -3.78 -5.00
C TYR A 148 6.24 -5.20 -4.76
N ASN A 149 7.04 -6.07 -4.11
CA ASN A 149 6.58 -7.40 -3.74
C ASN A 149 5.48 -7.32 -2.66
N TYR A 150 4.84 -8.46 -2.41
CA TYR A 150 3.75 -8.55 -1.46
C TYR A 150 4.10 -7.97 -0.08
N ASN A 151 5.27 -8.30 0.47
CA ASN A 151 5.66 -7.86 1.80
C ASN A 151 5.93 -6.35 1.82
N ASP A 152 6.64 -5.82 0.80
CA ASP A 152 6.91 -4.39 0.69
C ASP A 152 5.63 -3.54 0.70
N ILE A 153 4.58 -4.03 0.02
CA ILE A 153 3.29 -3.33 0.02
C ILE A 153 2.55 -3.56 1.33
N LYS A 154 2.50 -4.80 1.82
CA LYS A 154 1.74 -5.17 3.02
C LYS A 154 2.24 -4.47 4.27
N ASP A 155 3.57 -4.37 4.43
CA ASP A 155 4.20 -3.75 5.61
C ASP A 155 3.97 -2.23 5.66
N ASN A 156 3.65 -1.62 4.52
CA ASN A 156 3.37 -0.19 4.37
C ASN A 156 1.88 0.14 4.22
N LEU A 157 0.99 -0.86 4.30
CA LEU A 157 -0.45 -0.74 4.15
C LEU A 157 -1.15 -0.88 5.51
N SER A 158 -1.95 0.12 5.89
CA SER A 158 -2.93 0.02 6.98
C SER A 158 -4.33 0.23 6.45
N ILE A 159 -5.27 -0.62 6.89
CA ILE A 159 -6.69 -0.55 6.52
C ILE A 159 -7.48 -0.51 7.81
N GLU A 160 -8.19 0.59 8.04
CA GLU A 160 -8.89 0.84 9.29
C GLU A 160 -10.31 1.33 9.03
N ARG A 161 -11.29 0.78 9.77
CA ARG A 161 -12.64 1.32 9.78
C ARG A 161 -12.69 2.59 10.64
N ILE A 162 -13.34 3.64 10.13
CA ILE A 162 -13.64 4.82 10.94
C ILE A 162 -14.85 4.51 11.80
N PRO A 163 -14.74 4.52 13.14
CA PRO A 163 -15.84 4.17 14.03
C PRO A 163 -17.09 5.03 13.79
N ASN A 164 -18.25 4.41 13.83
CA ASN A 164 -19.56 5.06 13.66
C ASN A 164 -19.77 5.75 12.31
N THR A 165 -19.06 5.33 11.29
CA THR A 165 -19.19 5.82 9.91
C THR A 165 -19.25 4.67 8.92
N ASP A 166 -19.51 5.02 7.65
CA ASP A 166 -19.45 4.10 6.49
C ASP A 166 -18.10 4.06 5.81
N PHE A 167 -17.10 4.68 6.41
CA PHE A 167 -15.80 4.84 5.77
C PHE A 167 -14.78 3.85 6.27
N ILE A 168 -13.93 3.44 5.34
CA ILE A 168 -12.68 2.70 5.60
C ILE A 168 -11.54 3.58 5.10
N ASP A 169 -10.55 3.82 5.96
CA ASP A 169 -9.30 4.48 5.61
C ASP A 169 -8.31 3.43 5.10
N ILE A 170 -7.74 3.72 3.95
CA ILE A 170 -6.63 2.98 3.33
C ILE A 170 -5.42 3.90 3.41
N THR A 171 -4.47 3.54 4.25
CA THR A 171 -3.27 4.34 4.47
C THR A 171 -2.07 3.62 3.88
N MET A 172 -1.29 4.33 3.06
CA MET A 172 -0.04 3.84 2.48
C MET A 172 1.12 4.73 2.87
N SER A 173 2.22 4.10 3.27
CA SER A 173 3.49 4.75 3.58
C SER A 173 4.49 4.50 2.46
N ALA A 174 5.31 5.49 2.11
CA ALA A 174 6.37 5.33 1.12
C ALA A 174 7.50 6.37 1.33
N ASP A 175 8.62 6.13 0.68
CA ASP A 175 9.80 7.01 0.64
C ASP A 175 9.60 8.29 -0.18
N LYS A 176 8.51 8.36 -0.98
CA LYS A 176 8.16 9.52 -1.80
C LYS A 176 6.67 9.87 -1.66
N PRO A 177 6.32 11.15 -1.57
CA PRO A 177 4.92 11.56 -1.39
C PRO A 177 4.03 11.14 -2.57
N GLY A 178 4.54 11.24 -3.79
CA GLY A 178 3.81 10.81 -4.99
C GLY A 178 3.57 9.30 -5.03
N LEU A 179 4.53 8.50 -4.56
CA LEU A 179 4.38 7.05 -4.47
C LEU A 179 3.34 6.67 -3.40
N ALA A 180 3.39 7.30 -2.22
CA ALA A 180 2.40 7.05 -1.17
C ALA A 180 0.97 7.35 -1.67
N ALA A 181 0.79 8.48 -2.38
CA ALA A 181 -0.50 8.86 -2.95
C ALA A 181 -0.96 7.90 -4.04
N LEU A 182 -0.07 7.54 -4.98
CA LEU A 182 -0.40 6.57 -6.03
C LEU A 182 -0.75 5.21 -5.43
N ALA A 183 0.01 4.73 -4.44
CA ALA A 183 -0.21 3.43 -3.84
C ALA A 183 -1.55 3.33 -3.09
N ALA A 184 -1.92 4.37 -2.31
CA ALA A 184 -3.20 4.41 -1.62
C ALA A 184 -4.38 4.42 -2.62
N ASN A 185 -4.30 5.24 -3.67
CA ASN A 185 -5.34 5.32 -4.70
C ASN A 185 -5.41 4.04 -5.54
N ALA A 186 -4.26 3.50 -5.97
CA ALA A 186 -4.19 2.27 -6.74
C ALA A 186 -4.80 1.08 -5.98
N PHE A 187 -4.52 0.98 -4.68
CA PHE A 187 -5.13 -0.06 -3.85
C PHE A 187 -6.66 0.10 -3.79
N ALA A 188 -7.16 1.31 -3.53
CA ALA A 188 -8.59 1.58 -3.45
C ALA A 188 -9.29 1.29 -4.79
N GLU A 189 -8.75 1.79 -5.91
CA GLU A 189 -9.29 1.60 -7.24
C GLU A 189 -9.33 0.13 -7.66
N GLU A 190 -8.23 -0.60 -7.49
CA GLU A 190 -8.17 -2.01 -7.86
C GLU A 190 -9.07 -2.88 -6.99
N PHE A 191 -9.21 -2.54 -5.70
CA PHE A 191 -10.14 -3.22 -4.83
C PHE A 191 -11.61 -2.98 -5.24
N ILE A 192 -11.98 -1.75 -5.59
CA ILE A 192 -13.33 -1.44 -6.10
C ILE A 192 -13.62 -2.24 -7.37
N ARG A 193 -12.71 -2.19 -8.35
CA ARG A 193 -12.85 -2.94 -9.62
C ARG A 193 -13.01 -4.45 -9.38
N TYR A 194 -12.20 -5.00 -8.50
CA TYR A 194 -12.31 -6.42 -8.12
C TYR A 194 -13.65 -6.73 -7.44
N SER A 195 -14.09 -5.90 -6.49
CA SER A 195 -15.35 -6.10 -5.80
C SER A 195 -16.57 -6.00 -6.71
N GLU A 196 -16.53 -5.13 -7.72
CA GLU A 196 -17.57 -4.99 -8.74
C GLU A 196 -17.63 -6.22 -9.66
N SER A 197 -16.47 -6.77 -10.05
CA SER A 197 -16.41 -7.98 -10.86
C SER A 197 -17.10 -9.16 -10.18
N LEU A 198 -16.92 -9.31 -8.86
CA LEU A 198 -17.57 -10.35 -8.07
C LEU A 198 -19.10 -10.19 -7.97
N LYS A 199 -19.60 -8.95 -7.99
CA LYS A 199 -21.05 -8.69 -7.99
C LYS A 199 -21.69 -9.07 -9.31
N ILE A 200 -21.04 -8.75 -10.43
CA ILE A 200 -21.53 -9.08 -11.78
C ILE A 200 -21.59 -10.59 -11.94
N GLU A 201 -20.58 -11.32 -11.52
CA GLU A 201 -20.53 -12.80 -11.63
C GLU A 201 -21.69 -13.45 -10.86
N ARG A 202 -21.97 -13.00 -9.61
CA ARG A 202 -23.08 -13.51 -8.80
C ARG A 202 -24.48 -13.14 -9.32
N SER A 203 -24.60 -12.08 -10.11
CA SER A 203 -25.89 -11.66 -10.67
C SER A 203 -26.20 -12.33 -12.01
N SER A 204 -25.26 -13.07 -12.57
CA SER A 204 -25.39 -13.79 -13.84
C SER A 204 -25.63 -15.30 -13.67
N GLU A 205 -25.60 -15.81 -12.43
CA GLU A 205 -26.03 -17.17 -12.03
C GLU A 205 -27.50 -17.19 -11.56
#